data_eb53f3298fa47c3428a855c3a75370ac
#
_entry.id   eb53f3298fa47c3428a855c3a75370ac
#
_cell.length_a   1.000
_cell.length_b   1.000
_cell.length_c   1.000
_cell.angle_alpha   90.00
_cell.angle_beta   90.00
_cell.angle_gamma   90.00
#
_symmetry.space_group_name_H-M   'P 1'
#
loop_
_entity.id
_entity.type
_entity.pdbx_description
1 polymer ?
#
loop_
_entity_poly.entity_id
_entity_poly.type
_entity_poly.pdbx_seq_one_letter_code
_entity_poly.pdbx_strand_id
1 'polypeptide(L)' 'GAEYTVEFLPKVKLEIAVNDDVVDRLIQDLSEELNTNKIGDGKIWVTSIETIVRVRTGETGKDAV' A
#
# COMPACT_ATOMS: atom_id res chain seq x y z
N GLY A 1 -8.77 5.18 30.65
CA GLY A 1 -9.77 4.77 29.69
C GLY A 1 -9.23 4.72 28.29
N ALA A 2 -9.92 4.01 27.44
CA ALA A 2 -9.56 3.95 26.04
C ALA A 2 -10.00 5.23 25.33
N GLU A 3 -9.10 5.80 24.57
CA GLU A 3 -9.41 6.94 23.72
C GLU A 3 -9.55 6.48 22.29
N TYR A 4 -10.60 6.90 21.64
CA TYR A 4 -10.86 6.61 20.25
C TYR A 4 -10.81 7.91 19.46
N THR A 5 -9.94 7.95 18.48
CA THR A 5 -9.91 9.06 17.52
C THR A 5 -10.67 8.65 16.29
N VAL A 6 -11.73 9.38 15.98
CA VAL A 6 -12.50 9.17 14.76
C VAL A 6 -12.24 10.33 13.82
N GLU A 7 -11.76 10.01 12.64
CA GLU A 7 -11.52 11.00 11.60
C GLU A 7 -12.62 10.91 10.56
N PHE A 8 -13.24 12.05 10.26
CA PHE A 8 -14.29 12.14 9.24
C PHE A 8 -13.81 12.82 7.96
N LEU A 9 -12.51 13.13 7.89
CA LEU A 9 -11.94 13.75 6.68
C LEU A 9 -11.82 12.71 5.56
N PRO A 10 -12.18 13.08 4.33
CA PRO A 10 -11.97 12.20 3.18
C PRO A 10 -10.49 11.87 3.01
N LYS A 11 -10.20 10.58 2.77
CA LYS A 11 -8.84 10.10 2.53
C LYS A 11 -8.84 9.15 1.34
N VAL A 12 -7.72 9.10 0.65
CA VAL A 12 -7.51 8.17 -0.45
C VAL A 12 -6.65 7.02 0.04
N LYS A 13 -7.09 5.80 -0.22
CA LYS A 13 -6.32 4.59 0.04
C LYS A 13 -5.93 3.98 -1.30
N LEU A 14 -4.62 3.76 -1.48
CA LEU A 14 -4.10 3.04 -2.64
C LEU A 14 -3.60 1.66 -2.21
N GLU A 15 -3.98 0.64 -2.95
CA GLU A 15 -3.48 -0.71 -2.76
C GLU A 15 -2.71 -1.13 -4.00
N ILE A 16 -1.45 -1.51 -3.80
CA ILE A 16 -0.55 -1.85 -4.89
C ILE A 16 0.05 -3.22 -4.61
N ALA A 17 -0.22 -4.18 -5.49
CA ALA A 17 0.37 -5.50 -5.41
C ALA A 17 1.65 -5.52 -6.26
N VAL A 18 2.75 -5.90 -5.67
CA VAL A 18 4.06 -5.95 -6.33
C VAL A 18 4.82 -7.19 -5.88
N ASN A 19 5.83 -7.57 -6.66
CA ASN A 19 6.78 -8.59 -6.24
C ASN A 19 7.68 -8.06 -5.12
N ASP A 20 8.17 -8.97 -4.28
CA ASP A 20 8.98 -8.62 -3.11
C ASP A 20 10.23 -7.82 -3.47
N ASP A 21 10.82 -8.09 -4.61
CA ASP A 21 12.07 -7.47 -5.05
C ASP A 21 11.97 -5.98 -5.37
N VAL A 22 10.75 -5.46 -5.53
CA VAL A 22 10.55 -4.02 -5.81
C VAL A 22 10.02 -3.23 -4.63
N VAL A 23 9.70 -3.89 -3.52
CA VAL A 23 9.02 -3.24 -2.39
C VAL A 23 9.85 -2.10 -1.80
N ASP A 24 11.10 -2.33 -1.49
CA ASP A 24 11.94 -1.32 -0.84
C ASP A 24 12.10 -0.08 -1.70
N ARG A 25 12.33 -0.27 -2.98
CA ARG A 25 12.46 0.85 -3.92
C ARG A 25 11.15 1.60 -4.08
N LEU A 26 10.04 0.88 -4.16
CA LEU A 26 8.72 1.48 -4.29
C LEU A 26 8.41 2.35 -3.06
N ILE A 27 8.70 1.87 -1.86
CA ILE A 27 8.51 2.64 -0.62
C ILE A 27 9.33 3.92 -0.68
N GLN A 28 10.60 3.81 -1.07
CA GLN A 28 11.48 4.98 -1.16
C GLN A 28 10.95 6.00 -2.16
N ASP A 29 10.60 5.56 -3.36
CA ASP A 29 10.10 6.45 -4.41
C ASP A 29 8.79 7.13 -4.01
N LEU A 30 7.85 6.37 -3.44
CA LEU A 30 6.58 6.92 -2.98
C LEU A 30 6.77 7.89 -1.82
N SER A 31 7.66 7.57 -0.88
CA SER A 31 7.92 8.45 0.26
C SER A 31 8.47 9.79 -0.19
N GLU A 32 9.36 9.80 -1.16
CA GLU A 32 9.92 11.03 -1.72
C GLU A 32 8.86 11.85 -2.46
N GLU A 33 8.06 11.19 -3.30
CA GLU A 33 7.02 11.87 -4.09
C GLU A 33 5.90 12.44 -3.23
N LEU A 34 5.50 11.73 -2.19
CA LEU A 34 4.35 12.12 -1.38
C LEU A 34 4.72 13.04 -0.21
N ASN A 35 5.99 13.17 0.10
CA ASN A 35 6.44 13.97 1.22
C ASN A 35 6.37 15.47 0.90
N THR A 36 5.55 16.20 1.65
CA THR A 36 5.45 17.66 1.59
C THR A 36 5.97 18.30 2.88
N ASN A 37 6.50 17.50 3.82
CA ASN A 37 6.91 17.93 5.17
C ASN A 37 5.77 18.54 5.97
N LYS A 38 4.53 18.18 5.67
CA LYS A 38 3.33 18.67 6.34
C LYS A 38 2.56 17.52 6.97
N ILE A 39 1.82 17.85 8.02
CA ILE A 39 0.87 16.91 8.61
C ILE A 39 -0.20 16.58 7.57
N GLY A 40 -0.51 15.31 7.41
CA GLY A 40 -1.50 14.85 6.44
C GLY A 40 -0.94 14.21 5.18
N ASP A 41 0.38 14.10 5.06
CA ASP A 41 1.02 13.41 3.92
C ASP A 41 0.65 11.93 3.85
N GLY A 42 0.25 11.35 4.98
CA GLY A 42 -0.23 9.98 5.01
C GLY A 42 0.78 8.98 5.51
N LYS A 43 0.47 7.72 5.27
CA LYS A 43 1.26 6.59 5.74
C LYS A 43 1.36 5.54 4.65
N ILE A 44 2.47 4.82 4.66
CA ILE A 44 2.67 3.64 3.82
C ILE A 44 2.90 2.46 4.77
N TRP A 45 2.17 1.38 4.55
CA TRP A 45 2.48 0.12 5.24
C TRP A 45 2.47 -1.02 4.25
N VAL A 46 3.19 -2.07 4.57
CA VAL A 46 3.34 -3.23 3.71
C VAL A 46 2.80 -4.46 4.42
N THR A 47 2.02 -5.24 3.72
CA THR A 47 1.54 -6.52 4.20
C THR A 47 1.85 -7.59 3.17
N SER A 48 2.01 -8.82 3.64
CA SER A 48 2.19 -9.96 2.74
C SER A 48 0.86 -10.38 2.14
N ILE A 49 0.89 -10.73 0.87
CA ILE A 49 -0.24 -11.37 0.18
C ILE A 49 0.02 -12.86 0.19
N GLU A 50 -0.84 -13.62 0.84
CA GLU A 50 -0.69 -15.08 0.88
C GLU A 50 -1.08 -15.73 -0.43
N THR A 51 -2.16 -15.25 -1.04
CA THR A 51 -2.69 -15.81 -2.28
C THR A 51 -3.15 -14.69 -3.18
N ILE A 52 -2.74 -14.74 -4.43
CA ILE A 52 -3.20 -13.84 -5.47
C ILE A 52 -3.54 -14.67 -6.72
N VAL A 53 -4.69 -14.38 -7.32
CA VAL A 53 -5.15 -15.06 -8.52
C VAL A 53 -5.62 -14.01 -9.52
N ARG A 54 -5.12 -14.11 -10.75
CA ARG A 54 -5.67 -13.32 -11.85
C ARG A 54 -6.91 -14.03 -12.38
N VAL A 55 -8.06 -13.45 -12.17
CA VAL A 55 -9.34 -14.12 -12.44
C VAL A 55 -9.49 -14.55 -13.89
N ARG A 56 -9.11 -13.69 -14.83
CA ARG A 56 -9.26 -13.97 -16.25
C ARG A 56 -8.44 -15.17 -16.72
N THR A 57 -7.22 -15.32 -16.21
CA THR A 57 -6.27 -16.33 -16.70
C THR A 57 -6.09 -17.51 -15.77
N GLY A 58 -6.48 -17.38 -14.48
CA GLY A 58 -6.23 -18.36 -13.46
C GLY A 58 -4.78 -18.40 -12.96
N GLU A 59 -3.92 -17.49 -13.45
CA GLU A 59 -2.55 -17.40 -13.00
C GLU A 59 -2.48 -17.04 -11.53
N THR A 60 -1.48 -17.58 -10.83
CA THR A 60 -1.27 -17.37 -9.40
C THR A 60 0.15 -16.92 -9.09
N GLY A 61 0.36 -16.45 -7.87
CA GLY A 61 1.68 -16.04 -7.41
C GLY A 61 2.27 -14.91 -8.24
N LYS A 62 3.53 -15.02 -8.58
CA LYS A 62 4.25 -13.97 -9.34
C LYS A 62 3.61 -13.66 -10.68
N ASP A 63 3.00 -14.64 -11.31
CA ASP A 63 2.38 -14.48 -12.62
C ASP A 63 1.07 -13.71 -12.54
N ALA A 64 0.50 -13.58 -11.36
CA ALA A 64 -0.76 -12.87 -11.12
C ALA A 64 -0.58 -11.39 -10.71
N VAL A 65 0.63 -10.99 -10.47
CA VAL A 65 0.94 -9.61 -10.05
C VAL A 65 0.83 -8.62 -11.19
#